data_740fd340ffc9c6dfa8582f4678b656bd
#
_entry.id   740fd340ffc9c6dfa8582f4678b656bd
#
_cell.length_a   1.000
_cell.length_b   1.000
_cell.length_c   1.000
_cell.angle_alpha   90.00
_cell.angle_beta   90.00
_cell.angle_gamma   90.00
#
_symmetry.space_group_name_H-M   'P 1'
#
loop_
_entity.id
_entity.type
_entity.pdbx_description
1 polymer ?
#
loop_
_entity_poly.entity_id
_entity_poly.type
_entity_poly.pdbx_seq_one_letter_code
_entity_poly.pdbx_strand_id
1 'polypeptide(L)'
;MTKKLMKAIVDHSMPLNDASLNKIIDAIGDAQIVMIGEASHGTSEFYTIRAVLSKKLIEQQGFQLIAVEGDWPSTQAVNRYVKGYSVEGATAKDVLMKAFHRWPTWMWANEE
;
A
#
# COMPACT_ATOMS: atom_id res chain seq x y z
N MET A 1 0.74 10.33 29.22
CA MET A 1 1.65 11.04 28.30
C MET A 1 1.87 12.47 28.80
N THR A 2 3.11 12.97 28.91
CA THR A 2 3.39 14.31 29.46
C THR A 2 3.01 15.40 28.46
N LYS A 3 2.61 16.60 28.97
CA LYS A 3 2.27 17.77 28.11
C LYS A 3 3.42 18.14 27.16
N LYS A 4 4.68 17.98 27.60
CA LYS A 4 5.87 18.23 26.79
C LYS A 4 5.97 17.27 25.59
N LEU A 5 5.68 15.98 25.79
CA LEU A 5 5.69 14.98 24.71
C LEU A 5 4.57 15.23 23.69
N MET A 6 3.35 15.54 24.18
CA MET A 6 2.24 15.92 23.30
C MET A 6 2.58 17.10 22.41
N LYS A 7 3.15 18.17 23.03
CA LYS A 7 3.57 19.35 22.28
C LYS A 7 4.62 19.01 21.22
N ALA A 8 5.62 18.21 21.57
CA ALA A 8 6.66 17.81 20.63
C ALA A 8 6.09 17.01 19.44
N ILE A 9 5.14 16.09 19.68
CA ILE A 9 4.47 15.34 18.62
C ILE A 9 3.72 16.29 17.68
N VAL A 10 2.93 17.21 18.23
CA VAL A 10 2.14 18.18 17.44
C VAL A 10 3.07 19.09 16.63
N ASP A 11 4.14 19.60 17.24
CA ASP A 11 5.08 20.52 16.59
C ASP A 11 5.88 19.86 15.44
N HIS A 12 6.02 18.51 15.46
CA HIS A 12 6.75 17.73 14.46
C HIS A 12 5.87 16.81 13.60
N SER A 13 4.56 16.97 13.64
CA SER A 13 3.62 16.25 12.79
C SER A 13 2.96 17.18 11.78
N MET A 14 2.46 16.61 10.72
CA MET A 14 1.65 17.32 9.73
C MET A 14 0.37 16.54 9.43
N PRO A 15 -0.72 17.22 9.07
CA PRO A 15 -1.95 16.53 8.63
C PRO A 15 -1.65 15.61 7.45
N LEU A 16 -2.25 14.41 7.46
CA LEU A 16 -2.13 13.47 6.36
C LEU A 16 -3.09 13.88 5.24
N ASN A 17 -2.55 14.47 4.19
CA ASN A 17 -3.28 14.93 3.01
C ASN A 17 -2.36 14.88 1.78
N ASP A 18 -2.87 15.19 0.59
CA ASP A 18 -2.09 15.16 -0.64
C ASP A 18 -0.80 15.98 -0.60
N ALA A 19 -0.84 17.15 0.04
CA ALA A 19 0.34 18.02 0.14
C ALA A 19 1.43 17.39 1.01
N SER A 20 1.06 16.74 2.12
CA SER A 20 2.01 16.02 2.98
C SER A 20 2.52 14.72 2.33
N LEU A 21 1.66 14.01 1.60
CA LEU A 21 2.06 12.83 0.82
C LEU A 21 3.09 13.20 -0.27
N ASN A 22 2.89 14.32 -0.97
CA ASN A 22 3.88 14.80 -1.94
C ASN A 22 5.22 15.13 -1.27
N LYS A 23 5.22 15.73 -0.08
CA LYS A 23 6.46 15.95 0.68
C LYS A 23 7.17 14.66 1.05
N ILE A 24 6.41 13.59 1.34
CA ILE A 24 6.99 12.25 1.59
C ILE A 24 7.65 11.73 0.31
N ILE A 25 6.96 11.84 -0.84
CA ILE A 25 7.52 11.43 -2.14
C ILE A 25 8.79 12.22 -2.46
N ASP A 26 8.78 13.55 -2.26
CA ASP A 26 9.96 14.40 -2.48
C ASP A 26 11.14 14.01 -1.55
N ALA A 27 10.84 13.66 -0.30
CA ALA A 27 11.85 13.26 0.67
C ALA A 27 12.48 11.88 0.37
N ILE A 28 11.81 11.02 -0.39
CA ILE A 28 12.35 9.72 -0.84
C ILE A 28 13.52 9.93 -1.81
N GLY A 29 13.48 11.00 -2.63
CA GLY A 29 14.57 11.34 -3.53
C GLY A 29 14.96 10.18 -4.45
N ASP A 30 16.26 9.87 -4.48
CA ASP A 30 16.86 8.84 -5.36
C ASP A 30 16.86 7.43 -4.72
N ALA A 31 16.05 7.19 -3.70
CA ALA A 31 16.00 5.89 -3.04
C ALA A 31 15.55 4.78 -4.01
N GLN A 32 16.31 3.68 -4.04
CA GLN A 32 16.01 2.52 -4.90
C GLN A 32 15.01 1.55 -4.24
N ILE A 33 14.84 1.64 -2.92
CA ILE A 33 13.95 0.79 -2.15
C ILE A 33 13.18 1.67 -1.17
N VAL A 34 11.87 1.53 -1.16
CA VAL A 34 10.97 2.16 -0.19
C VAL A 34 10.22 1.08 0.58
N MET A 35 10.33 1.09 1.89
CA MET A 35 9.63 0.15 2.76
C MET A 35 8.46 0.84 3.45
N ILE A 36 7.25 0.35 3.21
CA ILE A 36 6.02 0.89 3.78
C ILE A 36 5.45 -0.17 4.73
N GLY A 37 5.54 0.10 6.02
CA GLY A 37 5.00 -0.78 7.06
C GLY A 37 3.56 -0.44 7.43
N GLU A 38 3.06 -1.14 8.43
CA GLU A 38 1.78 -0.90 9.07
C GLU A 38 1.86 -1.22 10.57
N ALA A 39 0.99 -0.61 11.37
CA ALA A 39 0.96 -0.87 12.80
C ALA A 39 -0.05 -1.96 13.17
N SER A 40 -1.02 -2.26 12.31
CA SER A 40 -2.10 -3.21 12.55
C SER A 40 -2.74 -3.65 11.24
N HIS A 41 -3.05 -4.93 11.11
CA HIS A 41 -3.81 -5.45 9.97
C HIS A 41 -5.29 -5.07 9.97
N GLY A 42 -5.82 -4.54 11.05
CA GLY A 42 -7.25 -4.23 11.23
C GLY A 42 -7.62 -2.76 11.02
N THR A 43 -6.76 -1.94 10.42
CA THR A 43 -7.00 -0.51 10.23
C THR A 43 -6.99 -0.16 8.75
N SER A 44 -8.17 0.10 8.18
CA SER A 44 -8.40 0.40 6.76
C SER A 44 -7.55 1.57 6.25
N GLU A 45 -7.41 2.62 7.06
CA GLU A 45 -6.64 3.82 6.69
C GLU A 45 -5.16 3.52 6.39
N PHE A 46 -4.56 2.50 7.01
CA PHE A 46 -3.19 2.11 6.67
C PHE A 46 -3.11 1.57 5.23
N TYR A 47 -4.08 0.76 4.81
CA TYR A 47 -4.14 0.21 3.45
C TYR A 47 -4.42 1.28 2.43
N THR A 48 -5.38 2.16 2.69
CA THR A 48 -5.72 3.31 1.83
C THR A 48 -4.50 4.20 1.60
N ILE A 49 -3.77 4.57 2.66
CA ILE A 49 -2.57 5.41 2.52
C ILE A 49 -1.44 4.68 1.81
N ARG A 50 -1.24 3.38 2.09
CA ARG A 50 -0.25 2.57 1.37
C ARG A 50 -0.56 2.49 -0.12
N ALA A 51 -1.82 2.30 -0.49
CA ALA A 51 -2.26 2.28 -1.89
C ALA A 51 -1.96 3.61 -2.58
N VAL A 52 -2.30 4.74 -1.95
CA VAL A 52 -2.04 6.08 -2.48
C VAL A 52 -0.54 6.34 -2.62
N LEU A 53 0.28 6.01 -1.60
CA LEU A 53 1.73 6.17 -1.67
C LEU A 53 2.34 5.28 -2.75
N SER A 54 1.95 4.01 -2.84
CA SER A 54 2.44 3.07 -3.85
C SER A 54 2.13 3.58 -5.26
N LYS A 55 0.92 4.09 -5.48
CA LYS A 55 0.53 4.68 -6.75
C LYS A 55 1.41 5.89 -7.10
N LYS A 56 1.62 6.82 -6.16
CA LYS A 56 2.50 7.98 -6.38
C LYS A 56 3.96 7.56 -6.67
N LEU A 57 4.47 6.55 -5.97
CA LEU A 57 5.81 6.01 -6.22
C LEU A 57 5.95 5.43 -7.63
N ILE A 58 4.96 4.71 -8.12
CA ILE A 58 4.94 4.19 -9.49
C ILE A 58 4.88 5.33 -10.51
N GLU A 59 3.91 6.24 -10.34
CA GLU A 59 3.61 7.28 -11.34
C GLU A 59 4.66 8.41 -11.37
N GLN A 60 5.22 8.78 -10.22
CA GLN A 60 6.08 9.96 -10.09
C GLN A 60 7.57 9.62 -9.96
N GLN A 61 7.91 8.47 -9.38
CA GLN A 61 9.28 8.04 -9.12
C GLN A 61 9.73 6.85 -9.97
N GLY A 62 8.80 6.25 -10.75
CA GLY A 62 9.12 5.18 -11.68
C GLY A 62 9.40 3.82 -11.04
N PHE A 63 8.92 3.58 -9.82
CA PHE A 63 9.02 2.26 -9.21
C PHE A 63 8.24 1.23 -10.04
N GLN A 64 8.83 0.07 -10.31
CA GLN A 64 8.29 -0.95 -11.21
C GLN A 64 7.93 -2.26 -10.51
N LEU A 65 8.27 -2.39 -9.24
CA LEU A 65 8.08 -3.62 -8.48
C LEU A 65 7.48 -3.31 -7.11
N ILE A 66 6.43 -4.05 -6.76
CA ILE A 66 5.88 -4.08 -5.40
C ILE A 66 6.13 -5.48 -4.85
N ALA A 67 6.85 -5.58 -3.74
CA ALA A 67 7.00 -6.81 -2.97
C ALA A 67 6.07 -6.75 -1.76
N VAL A 68 5.29 -7.79 -1.55
CA VAL A 68 4.31 -7.88 -0.45
C VAL A 68 4.51 -9.15 0.34
N GLU A 69 4.17 -9.11 1.62
CA GLU A 69 3.96 -10.31 2.42
C GLU A 69 2.64 -10.94 1.97
N GLY A 70 2.69 -12.14 1.43
CA GLY A 70 1.49 -12.80 0.93
C GLY A 70 1.75 -14.21 0.43
N ASP A 71 0.66 -14.97 0.26
CA ASP A 71 0.70 -16.34 -0.27
C ASP A 71 1.14 -16.29 -1.74
N TRP A 72 2.22 -17.01 -2.07
CA TRP A 72 2.82 -16.98 -3.41
C TRP A 72 1.83 -17.30 -4.55
N PRO A 73 1.03 -18.38 -4.50
CA PRO A 73 0.12 -18.69 -5.61
C PRO A 73 -0.90 -17.59 -5.85
N SER A 74 -1.44 -17.00 -4.78
CA SER A 74 -2.42 -15.92 -4.83
C SER A 74 -1.80 -14.64 -5.39
N THR A 75 -0.64 -14.26 -4.89
CA THR A 75 0.10 -13.08 -5.37
C THR A 75 0.53 -13.24 -6.82
N GLN A 76 0.87 -14.45 -7.24
CA GLN A 76 1.20 -14.75 -8.65
C GLN A 76 0.00 -14.52 -9.59
N ALA A 77 -1.22 -14.84 -9.16
CA ALA A 77 -2.42 -14.56 -9.94
C ALA A 77 -2.61 -13.05 -10.15
N VAL A 78 -2.42 -12.26 -9.09
CA VAL A 78 -2.44 -10.79 -9.17
C VAL A 78 -1.34 -10.26 -10.08
N ASN A 79 -0.11 -10.76 -9.96
CA ASN A 79 1.01 -10.36 -10.81
C ASN A 79 0.72 -10.64 -12.31
N ARG A 80 0.10 -11.77 -12.64
CA ARG A 80 -0.32 -12.07 -14.01
C ARG A 80 -1.35 -11.08 -14.53
N TYR A 81 -2.33 -10.73 -13.70
CA TYR A 81 -3.35 -9.74 -14.04
C TYR A 81 -2.73 -8.37 -14.32
N VAL A 82 -1.89 -7.88 -13.42
CA VAL A 82 -1.21 -6.57 -13.57
C VAL A 82 -0.34 -6.52 -14.83
N LYS A 83 0.24 -7.64 -15.23
CA LYS A 83 1.04 -7.76 -16.47
C LYS A 83 0.20 -8.00 -17.73
N GLY A 84 -1.13 -8.01 -17.65
CA GLY A 84 -2.01 -8.25 -18.78
C GLY A 84 -2.03 -9.68 -19.29
N TYR A 85 -1.56 -10.66 -18.50
CA TYR A 85 -1.68 -12.07 -18.87
C TYR A 85 -3.09 -12.57 -18.57
N SER A 86 -3.49 -13.64 -19.27
CA SER A 86 -4.78 -14.28 -19.03
C SER A 86 -4.85 -14.83 -17.60
N VAL A 87 -5.92 -14.47 -16.90
CA VAL A 87 -6.23 -14.90 -15.52
C VAL A 87 -7.74 -15.17 -15.40
N GLU A 88 -8.13 -15.87 -14.34
CA GLU A 88 -9.53 -16.00 -13.97
C GLU A 88 -10.06 -14.73 -13.32
N GLY A 89 -10.86 -13.96 -14.04
CA GLY A 89 -11.46 -12.71 -13.58
C GLY A 89 -11.37 -11.61 -14.63
N ALA A 90 -12.44 -10.84 -14.77
CA ALA A 90 -12.51 -9.74 -15.72
C ALA A 90 -12.02 -8.40 -15.13
N THR A 91 -12.06 -8.30 -13.80
CA THR A 91 -11.68 -7.08 -13.06
C THR A 91 -10.65 -7.40 -11.97
N ALA A 92 -9.96 -6.38 -11.46
CA ALA A 92 -9.06 -6.53 -10.33
C ALA A 92 -9.77 -7.16 -9.11
N LYS A 93 -11.02 -6.74 -8.84
CA LYS A 93 -11.84 -7.30 -7.75
C LYS A 93 -12.07 -8.80 -7.95
N ASP A 94 -12.44 -9.25 -9.15
CA ASP A 94 -12.66 -10.66 -9.43
C ASP A 94 -11.40 -11.49 -9.22
N VAL A 95 -10.25 -10.97 -9.64
CA VAL A 95 -8.96 -11.62 -9.47
C VAL A 95 -8.59 -11.74 -8.00
N LEU A 96 -8.74 -10.68 -7.23
CA LEU A 96 -8.46 -10.68 -5.78
C LEU A 96 -9.36 -11.66 -5.03
N MET A 97 -10.68 -11.64 -5.29
CA MET A 97 -11.64 -12.54 -4.68
C MET A 97 -11.37 -14.01 -4.99
N LYS A 98 -10.92 -14.33 -6.19
CA LYS A 98 -10.57 -15.69 -6.60
C LYS A 98 -9.21 -16.13 -6.08
N ALA A 99 -8.22 -15.23 -6.10
CA ALA A 99 -6.86 -15.53 -5.66
C ALA A 99 -6.77 -15.72 -4.14
N PHE A 100 -7.42 -14.86 -3.37
CA PHE A 100 -7.34 -14.85 -1.91
C PHE A 100 -8.58 -15.43 -1.24
N HIS A 101 -8.93 -16.66 -1.57
CA HIS A 101 -10.08 -17.38 -1.01
C HIS A 101 -9.79 -18.08 0.33
N ARG A 102 -8.53 -18.09 0.79
CA ARG A 102 -8.11 -18.64 2.09
C ARG A 102 -8.14 -17.56 3.16
N TRP A 103 -8.37 -17.98 4.39
CA TRP A 103 -8.29 -17.09 5.55
C TRP A 103 -6.84 -16.61 5.77
N PRO A 104 -6.59 -15.34 6.08
CA PRO A 104 -7.55 -14.23 6.21
C PRO A 104 -7.89 -13.56 4.86
N THR A 105 -9.09 -13.81 4.36
CA THR A 105 -9.54 -13.29 3.06
C THR A 105 -9.61 -11.76 3.02
N TRP A 106 -9.93 -11.13 4.15
CA TRP A 106 -10.08 -9.69 4.30
C TRP A 106 -8.79 -8.91 4.07
N MET A 107 -7.63 -9.54 4.23
CA MET A 107 -6.34 -8.85 4.16
C MET A 107 -6.01 -8.39 2.73
N TRP A 108 -6.36 -9.20 1.72
CA TRP A 108 -6.04 -8.92 0.32
C TRP A 108 -7.26 -8.82 -0.59
N ALA A 109 -8.39 -9.35 -0.18
CA ALA A 109 -9.64 -9.32 -0.93
C ALA A 109 -10.62 -8.30 -0.33
N ASN A 110 -10.18 -7.05 -0.18
CA ASN A 110 -10.93 -5.90 0.28
C ASN A 110 -11.02 -4.83 -0.81
N GLU A 111 -11.63 -3.69 -0.54
CA GLU A 111 -11.81 -2.61 -1.51
C GLU A 111 -10.62 -1.65 -1.58
N GLU A 112 -9.83 -1.56 -0.51
CA GLU A 112 -8.63 -0.73 -0.46
C GLU A 112 -7.49 -1.34 -1.25
#